data_fa5b8f3f8ec358a2aee8731a9e3bab28
#
_entry.id   fa5b8f3f8ec358a2aee8731a9e3bab28
#
_cell.length_a   1.000
_cell.length_b   1.000
_cell.length_c   1.000
_cell.angle_alpha   90.00
_cell.angle_beta   90.00
_cell.angle_gamma   90.00
#
_symmetry.space_group_name_H-M   'P 1'
#
loop_
_entity.id
_entity.type
_entity.pdbx_description
1 polymer ?
#
loop_
_entity_poly.entity_id
_entity_poly.type
_entity_poly.pdbx_seq_one_letter_code
_entity_poly.pdbx_strand_id
1 'polypeptide(L)'
;MATNILEGKRILLVDDEPDILETLIGILDECDIETASTFESAKKLLESKVYDAAVLDIMGVRGFDLLEIATRKKIPALMLTAHGLSPENLSGSIKLGAKSYVPKGKIYDMDIFLKEMFLLQEKGIEKSGNWFARLSSFFDNHFGHGWKDKDKRFWSEFDKTYQVSSEFDRTYQVSKETTYLF
;
A
#
# COMPACT_ATOMS: atom_id res chain seq x y z
N MET A 1 21.50 6.67 16.99
CA MET A 1 20.05 6.37 17.05
C MET A 1 19.60 6.08 15.63
N ALA A 2 18.89 5.02 15.43
CA ALA A 2 18.29 4.77 14.11
C ALA A 2 17.21 5.84 13.87
N THR A 3 17.39 6.67 12.86
CA THR A 3 16.40 7.67 12.46
C THR A 3 15.17 6.91 11.97
N ASN A 4 13.99 7.27 12.46
CA ASN A 4 12.76 6.66 11.96
C ASN A 4 12.55 7.13 10.51
N ILE A 5 12.49 6.19 9.58
CA ILE A 5 12.40 6.49 8.15
C ILE A 5 11.12 7.26 7.78
N LEU A 6 10.09 7.23 8.62
CA LEU A 6 8.83 7.96 8.42
C LEU A 6 8.89 9.42 8.89
N GLU A 7 9.85 9.76 9.76
CA GLU A 7 9.92 11.11 10.34
C GLU A 7 10.01 12.19 9.26
N GLY A 8 9.06 13.11 9.26
CA GLY A 8 8.98 14.22 8.32
C GLY A 8 8.64 13.85 6.87
N LYS A 9 8.30 12.59 6.58
CA LYS A 9 7.82 12.21 5.25
C LYS A 9 6.48 12.87 4.94
N ARG A 10 6.38 13.49 3.77
CA ARG A 10 5.15 14.13 3.30
C ARG A 10 4.24 13.10 2.65
N ILE A 11 3.12 12.79 3.30
CA ILE A 11 2.18 11.75 2.87
C ILE A 11 0.83 12.39 2.56
N LEU A 12 0.29 12.11 1.38
CA LEU A 12 -1.09 12.43 1.03
C LEU A 12 -1.99 11.23 1.34
N LEU A 13 -2.99 11.44 2.18
CA LEU A 13 -4.02 10.45 2.49
C LEU A 13 -5.32 10.84 1.80
N VAL A 14 -5.90 9.93 1.03
CA VAL A 14 -7.13 10.17 0.27
C VAL A 14 -8.16 9.09 0.56
N ASP A 15 -9.23 9.48 1.23
CA ASP A 15 -10.37 8.63 1.56
C ASP A 15 -11.59 9.51 1.81
N ASP A 16 -12.78 9.11 1.39
CA ASP A 16 -14.02 9.86 1.66
C ASP A 16 -14.62 9.58 3.04
N GLU A 17 -14.07 8.61 3.77
CA GLU A 17 -14.45 8.28 5.13
C GLU A 17 -13.56 9.03 6.15
N PRO A 18 -14.11 10.02 6.91
CA PRO A 18 -13.30 10.79 7.87
C PRO A 18 -12.64 9.95 8.96
N ASP A 19 -13.31 8.89 9.44
CA ASP A 19 -12.78 8.00 10.47
C ASP A 19 -11.52 7.24 10.00
N ILE A 20 -11.46 6.91 8.71
CA ILE A 20 -10.27 6.29 8.10
C ILE A 20 -9.12 7.28 8.08
N LEU A 21 -9.36 8.52 7.67
CA LEU A 21 -8.34 9.57 7.68
C LEU A 21 -7.82 9.84 9.09
N GLU A 22 -8.70 9.93 10.09
CA GLU A 22 -8.30 10.13 11.50
C GLU A 22 -7.45 8.94 12.01
N THR A 23 -7.84 7.71 11.69
CA THR A 23 -7.09 6.52 12.05
C THR A 23 -5.69 6.53 11.45
N LEU A 24 -5.58 6.84 10.15
CA LEU A 24 -4.29 6.93 9.47
C LEU A 24 -3.40 8.04 10.02
N ILE A 25 -3.96 9.21 10.33
CA ILE A 25 -3.22 10.32 10.97
C ILE A 25 -2.64 9.85 12.31
N GLY A 26 -3.43 9.13 13.11
CA GLY A 26 -2.96 8.60 14.40
C GLY A 26 -1.86 7.56 14.28
N ILE A 27 -1.88 6.72 13.22
CA ILE A 27 -0.86 5.70 12.97
C ILE A 27 0.44 6.32 12.43
N LEU A 28 0.31 7.40 11.64
CA LEU A 28 1.40 8.06 10.92
C LEU A 28 1.78 9.41 11.56
N ASP A 29 1.71 9.51 12.87
CA ASP A 29 1.90 10.76 13.64
C ASP A 29 3.29 11.38 13.49
N GLU A 30 4.28 10.61 13.03
CA GLU A 30 5.65 11.08 12.74
C GLU A 30 5.79 11.72 11.34
N CYS A 31 4.76 11.58 10.49
CA CYS A 31 4.75 12.08 9.12
C CYS A 31 4.15 13.48 9.03
N ASP A 32 4.50 14.21 7.97
CA ASP A 32 3.80 15.43 7.55
C ASP A 32 2.61 15.04 6.67
N ILE A 33 1.41 15.03 7.25
CA ILE A 33 0.21 14.52 6.63
C ILE A 33 -0.63 15.63 6.01
N GLU A 34 -1.04 15.43 4.78
CA GLU A 34 -2.09 16.19 4.12
C GLU A 34 -3.22 15.24 3.70
N THR A 35 -4.47 15.67 3.79
CA THR A 35 -5.64 14.82 3.51
C THR A 35 -6.49 15.39 2.39
N ALA A 36 -7.17 14.51 1.66
CA ALA A 36 -8.21 14.85 0.72
C ALA A 36 -9.36 13.82 0.81
N SER A 37 -10.60 14.31 0.70
CA SER A 37 -11.79 13.45 0.77
C SER A 37 -12.57 13.37 -0.55
N THR A 38 -12.09 14.03 -1.60
CA THR A 38 -12.70 14.03 -2.93
C THR A 38 -11.65 13.83 -4.00
N PHE A 39 -12.07 13.33 -5.15
CA PHE A 39 -11.20 13.21 -6.33
C PHE A 39 -10.59 14.55 -6.74
N GLU A 40 -11.39 15.60 -6.79
CA GLU A 40 -10.99 16.94 -7.26
C GLU A 40 -9.91 17.53 -6.34
N SER A 41 -10.11 17.44 -5.03
CA SER A 41 -9.13 17.94 -4.06
C SER A 41 -7.83 17.14 -4.11
N ALA A 42 -7.92 15.81 -4.16
CA ALA A 42 -6.75 14.92 -4.26
C ALA A 42 -5.97 15.16 -5.57
N LYS A 43 -6.66 15.25 -6.70
CA LYS A 43 -6.05 15.55 -7.99
C LYS A 43 -5.29 16.88 -7.95
N LYS A 44 -5.91 17.94 -7.44
CA LYS A 44 -5.29 19.26 -7.31
C LYS A 44 -4.00 19.19 -6.47
N LEU A 45 -4.03 18.46 -5.36
CA LEU A 45 -2.87 18.29 -4.49
C LEU A 45 -1.76 17.51 -5.18
N LEU A 46 -2.07 16.38 -5.80
CA LEU A 46 -1.09 15.57 -6.55
C LEU A 46 -0.46 16.33 -7.72
N GLU A 47 -1.21 17.22 -8.37
CA GLU A 47 -0.72 18.00 -9.50
C GLU A 47 0.12 19.21 -9.08
N SER A 48 -0.14 19.80 -7.91
CA SER A 48 0.45 21.06 -7.46
C SER A 48 1.54 20.91 -6.39
N LYS A 49 1.62 19.79 -5.71
CA LYS A 49 2.56 19.57 -4.60
C LYS A 49 3.39 18.31 -4.81
N VAL A 50 4.48 18.21 -4.04
CA VAL A 50 5.36 17.05 -4.00
C VAL A 50 5.10 16.26 -2.72
N TYR A 51 4.91 14.95 -2.84
CA TYR A 51 4.74 14.02 -1.74
C TYR A 51 5.78 12.89 -1.83
N ASP A 52 6.19 12.37 -0.67
CA ASP A 52 7.04 11.17 -0.61
C ASP A 52 6.25 9.90 -0.88
N ALA A 53 4.96 9.90 -0.52
CA ALA A 53 4.02 8.84 -0.85
C ALA A 53 2.57 9.33 -0.81
N ALA A 54 1.66 8.53 -1.39
CA ALA A 54 0.22 8.70 -1.26
C ALA A 54 -0.44 7.38 -0.84
N VAL A 55 -1.48 7.46 0.01
CA VAL A 55 -2.38 6.36 0.34
C VAL A 55 -3.74 6.70 -0.22
N LEU A 56 -4.24 5.87 -1.14
CA LEU A 56 -5.41 6.16 -1.96
C LEU A 56 -6.49 5.10 -1.74
N ASP A 57 -7.68 5.52 -1.30
CA ASP A 57 -8.85 4.64 -1.33
C ASP A 57 -9.27 4.36 -2.78
N ILE A 58 -9.74 3.14 -3.05
CA ILE A 58 -10.18 2.75 -4.40
C ILE A 58 -11.54 3.34 -4.72
N MET A 59 -12.49 3.19 -3.79
CA MET A 59 -13.89 3.60 -3.98
C MET A 59 -14.11 5.00 -3.41
N GLY A 60 -15.18 5.67 -3.85
CA GLY A 60 -15.56 7.00 -3.35
C GLY A 60 -14.74 8.17 -3.91
N VAL A 61 -13.44 8.00 -4.08
CA VAL A 61 -12.51 9.05 -4.55
C VAL A 61 -11.90 8.77 -5.95
N ARG A 62 -12.39 7.79 -6.68
CA ARG A 62 -11.83 7.36 -7.97
C ARG A 62 -10.34 7.00 -7.88
N GLY A 63 -10.01 6.11 -6.96
CA GLY A 63 -8.64 5.78 -6.59
C GLY A 63 -7.74 5.33 -7.73
N PHE A 64 -8.26 4.62 -8.75
CA PHE A 64 -7.48 4.22 -9.92
C PHE A 64 -7.03 5.42 -10.76
N ASP A 65 -7.90 6.42 -10.96
CA ASP A 65 -7.54 7.63 -11.69
C ASP A 65 -6.48 8.43 -10.92
N LEU A 66 -6.59 8.48 -9.57
CA LEU A 66 -5.58 9.11 -8.72
C LEU A 66 -4.25 8.35 -8.75
N LEU A 67 -4.30 7.01 -8.79
CA LEU A 67 -3.11 6.17 -8.91
C LEU A 67 -2.37 6.44 -10.23
N GLU A 68 -3.07 6.60 -11.35
CA GLU A 68 -2.47 6.98 -12.63
C GLU A 68 -1.77 8.34 -12.54
N ILE A 69 -2.40 9.32 -11.87
CA ILE A 69 -1.81 10.65 -11.68
C ILE A 69 -0.55 10.54 -10.82
N ALA A 70 -0.62 9.83 -9.69
CA ALA A 70 0.52 9.63 -8.78
C ALA A 70 1.69 8.94 -9.50
N THR A 71 1.41 7.87 -10.26
CA THR A 71 2.41 7.13 -11.02
C THR A 71 3.08 8.02 -12.07
N ARG A 72 2.30 8.79 -12.83
CA ARG A 72 2.84 9.75 -13.81
C ARG A 72 3.72 10.82 -13.15
N LYS A 73 3.36 11.25 -11.94
CA LYS A 73 4.12 12.22 -11.14
C LYS A 73 5.28 11.59 -10.38
N LYS A 74 5.47 10.27 -10.48
CA LYS A 74 6.49 9.50 -9.73
C LYS A 74 6.32 9.61 -8.20
N ILE A 75 5.09 9.76 -7.74
CA ILE A 75 4.71 9.68 -6.33
C ILE A 75 4.34 8.23 -6.05
N PRO A 76 5.11 7.50 -5.21
CA PRO A 76 4.77 6.13 -4.87
C PRO A 76 3.43 6.09 -4.12
N ALA A 77 2.54 5.21 -4.55
CA ALA A 77 1.19 5.12 -4.00
C ALA A 77 0.86 3.72 -3.50
N LEU A 78 0.22 3.66 -2.34
CA LEU A 78 -0.39 2.47 -1.77
C LEU A 78 -1.90 2.58 -1.95
N MET A 79 -2.53 1.48 -2.37
CA MET A 79 -4.00 1.41 -2.44
C MET A 79 -4.53 0.90 -1.11
N LEU A 80 -5.60 1.51 -0.62
CA LEU A 80 -6.31 1.11 0.60
C LEU A 80 -7.78 0.86 0.23
N THR A 81 -8.35 -0.28 0.65
CA THR A 81 -9.72 -0.60 0.23
C THR A 81 -10.47 -1.51 1.19
N ALA A 82 -11.78 -1.25 1.32
CA ALA A 82 -12.75 -2.19 1.89
C ALA A 82 -13.67 -2.75 0.81
N HIS A 83 -14.40 -1.86 0.14
CA HIS A 83 -15.43 -2.24 -0.84
C HIS A 83 -14.87 -2.61 -2.22
N GLY A 84 -13.65 -2.16 -2.53
CA GLY A 84 -12.97 -2.48 -3.79
C GLY A 84 -12.12 -3.76 -3.74
N LEU A 85 -12.24 -4.58 -2.70
CA LEU A 85 -11.42 -5.78 -2.50
C LEU A 85 -11.84 -6.90 -3.45
N SER A 86 -11.08 -7.06 -4.53
CA SER A 86 -11.27 -8.12 -5.54
C SER A 86 -9.94 -8.49 -6.20
N PRO A 87 -9.82 -9.72 -6.77
CA PRO A 87 -8.63 -10.10 -7.54
C PRO A 87 -8.35 -9.16 -8.72
N GLU A 88 -9.39 -8.68 -9.37
CA GLU A 88 -9.31 -7.77 -10.52
C GLU A 88 -8.74 -6.39 -10.11
N ASN A 89 -9.24 -5.85 -9.00
CA ASN A 89 -8.75 -4.57 -8.47
C ASN A 89 -7.32 -4.70 -7.93
N LEU A 90 -6.98 -5.83 -7.30
CA LEU A 90 -5.63 -6.12 -6.85
C LEU A 90 -4.65 -6.14 -8.03
N SER A 91 -4.92 -6.95 -9.05
CA SER A 91 -4.06 -7.02 -10.24
C SER A 91 -4.04 -5.70 -11.01
N GLY A 92 -5.18 -5.02 -11.12
CA GLY A 92 -5.30 -3.70 -11.75
C GLY A 92 -4.44 -2.64 -11.05
N SER A 93 -4.44 -2.61 -9.72
CA SER A 93 -3.60 -1.70 -8.93
C SER A 93 -2.12 -1.94 -9.18
N ILE A 94 -1.69 -3.21 -9.19
CA ILE A 94 -0.30 -3.57 -9.47
C ILE A 94 0.11 -3.14 -10.89
N LYS A 95 -0.74 -3.41 -11.88
CA LYS A 95 -0.50 -3.04 -13.29
C LYS A 95 -0.35 -1.54 -13.48
N LEU A 96 -1.08 -0.73 -12.70
CA LEU A 96 -1.00 0.73 -12.72
C LEU A 96 0.15 1.30 -11.88
N GLY A 97 0.92 0.45 -11.22
CA GLY A 97 2.12 0.87 -10.50
C GLY A 97 1.95 1.09 -9.00
N ALA A 98 0.86 0.63 -8.39
CA ALA A 98 0.72 0.65 -6.93
C ALA A 98 1.87 -0.10 -6.25
N LYS A 99 2.41 0.48 -5.19
CA LYS A 99 3.50 -0.14 -4.41
C LYS A 99 3.00 -1.20 -3.44
N SER A 100 1.75 -1.10 -3.01
CA SER A 100 1.04 -2.14 -2.28
C SER A 100 -0.48 -1.96 -2.41
N TYR A 101 -1.21 -2.98 -1.99
CA TYR A 101 -2.67 -3.00 -1.97
C TYR A 101 -3.11 -3.53 -0.60
N VAL A 102 -3.58 -2.64 0.25
CA VAL A 102 -3.83 -2.92 1.66
C VAL A 102 -5.33 -2.94 1.94
N PRO A 103 -5.88 -4.05 2.44
CA PRO A 103 -7.26 -4.08 2.92
C PRO A 103 -7.45 -3.14 4.12
N LYS A 104 -8.59 -2.43 4.22
CA LYS A 104 -8.90 -1.56 5.38
C LYS A 104 -8.91 -2.33 6.71
N GLY A 105 -9.16 -3.64 6.69
CA GLY A 105 -8.98 -4.51 7.86
C GLY A 105 -7.54 -4.65 8.36
N LYS A 106 -6.56 -4.20 7.58
CA LYS A 106 -5.12 -4.15 7.91
C LYS A 106 -4.57 -2.73 8.03
N ILE A 107 -5.44 -1.76 8.23
CA ILE A 107 -5.08 -0.33 8.29
C ILE A 107 -4.05 -0.03 9.38
N TYR A 108 -4.09 -0.74 10.50
CA TYR A 108 -3.17 -0.55 11.62
C TYR A 108 -1.72 -0.95 11.31
N ASP A 109 -1.49 -1.68 10.22
CA ASP A 109 -0.16 -2.05 9.74
C ASP A 109 0.37 -1.06 8.68
N MET A 110 -0.31 0.07 8.44
CA MET A 110 0.04 1.01 7.37
C MET A 110 1.46 1.57 7.53
N ASP A 111 1.89 1.84 8.75
CA ASP A 111 3.25 2.28 9.03
C ASP A 111 4.30 1.23 8.60
N ILE A 112 4.01 -0.06 8.77
CA ILE A 112 4.88 -1.16 8.35
C ILE A 112 5.03 -1.18 6.82
N PHE A 113 3.92 -1.04 6.08
CA PHE A 113 3.94 -1.02 4.62
C PHE A 113 4.72 0.19 4.08
N LEU A 114 4.52 1.36 4.67
CA LEU A 114 5.24 2.58 4.27
C LEU A 114 6.73 2.50 4.62
N LYS A 115 7.09 2.06 5.82
CA LYS A 115 8.49 1.85 6.23
C LYS A 115 9.22 0.91 5.27
N GLU A 116 8.59 -0.22 4.97
CA GLU A 116 9.18 -1.20 4.05
C GLU A 116 9.34 -0.62 2.64
N MET A 117 8.34 0.09 2.13
CA MET A 117 8.41 0.76 0.83
C MET A 117 9.60 1.74 0.77
N PHE A 118 9.75 2.61 1.78
CA PHE A 118 10.84 3.58 1.80
C PHE A 118 12.21 2.91 1.94
N LEU A 119 12.34 1.88 2.79
CA LEU A 119 13.59 1.13 2.91
C LEU A 119 14.01 0.45 1.60
N LEU A 120 13.04 -0.10 0.86
CA LEU A 120 13.29 -0.70 -0.44
C LEU A 120 13.68 0.35 -1.49
N GLN A 121 13.06 1.53 -1.45
CA GLN A 121 13.44 2.64 -2.33
C GLN A 121 14.88 3.10 -2.08
N GLU A 122 15.31 3.23 -0.83
CA GLU A 122 16.71 3.56 -0.49
C GLU A 122 17.70 2.52 -1.03
N LYS A 123 17.29 1.26 -1.14
CA LYS A 123 18.08 0.18 -1.74
C LYS A 123 17.96 0.10 -3.27
N GLY A 124 17.19 0.99 -3.90
CA GLY A 124 16.93 0.98 -5.35
C GLY A 124 15.99 -0.15 -5.81
N ILE A 125 15.24 -0.76 -4.91
CA ILE A 125 14.27 -1.84 -5.22
C ILE A 125 12.90 -1.22 -5.45
N GLU A 126 12.48 -1.14 -6.68
CA GLU A 126 11.19 -0.55 -7.05
C GLU A 126 10.00 -1.52 -6.98
N LYS A 127 10.26 -2.80 -7.20
CA LYS A 127 9.26 -3.88 -7.23
C LYS A 127 9.60 -4.94 -6.21
N SER A 128 8.79 -5.05 -5.17
CA SER A 128 8.96 -6.05 -4.11
C SER A 128 7.67 -6.82 -3.88
N GLY A 129 7.80 -8.11 -3.65
CA GLY A 129 6.70 -9.01 -3.28
C GLY A 129 6.46 -9.08 -1.76
N ASN A 130 7.24 -8.38 -0.95
CA ASN A 130 7.14 -8.46 0.51
C ASN A 130 5.74 -8.14 1.04
N TRP A 131 5.15 -7.03 0.59
CA TRP A 131 3.79 -6.63 0.99
C TRP A 131 2.74 -7.69 0.63
N PHE A 132 2.89 -8.30 -0.56
CA PHE A 132 1.99 -9.36 -1.01
C PHE A 132 2.16 -10.62 -0.17
N ALA A 133 3.40 -11.00 0.16
CA ALA A 133 3.69 -12.14 1.02
C ALA A 133 3.08 -11.95 2.43
N ARG A 134 3.10 -10.72 2.98
CA ARG A 134 2.42 -10.39 4.25
C ARG A 134 0.92 -10.61 4.20
N LEU A 135 0.30 -10.33 3.06
CA LEU A 135 -1.15 -10.33 2.86
C LEU A 135 -1.66 -11.59 2.15
N SER A 136 -0.78 -12.50 1.73
CA SER A 136 -1.17 -13.66 0.91
C SER A 136 -2.25 -14.51 1.56
N SER A 137 -2.11 -14.85 2.84
CA SER A 137 -3.13 -15.62 3.57
C SER A 137 -4.45 -14.87 3.68
N PHE A 138 -4.41 -13.54 3.81
CA PHE A 138 -5.63 -12.72 3.81
C PHE A 138 -6.34 -12.80 2.46
N PHE A 139 -5.61 -12.65 1.35
CA PHE A 139 -6.17 -12.75 0.01
C PHE A 139 -6.71 -14.15 -0.29
N ASP A 140 -5.98 -15.20 0.06
CA ASP A 140 -6.40 -16.58 -0.15
C ASP A 140 -7.70 -16.90 0.62
N ASN A 141 -7.81 -16.43 1.85
CA ASN A 141 -9.01 -16.60 2.67
C ASN A 141 -10.20 -15.79 2.14
N HIS A 142 -9.95 -14.59 1.62
CA HIS A 142 -11.00 -13.68 1.18
C HIS A 142 -11.51 -14.01 -0.24
N PHE A 143 -10.59 -14.30 -1.17
CA PHE A 143 -10.93 -14.56 -2.56
C PHE A 143 -11.28 -16.03 -2.85
N GLY A 144 -10.93 -16.95 -1.95
CA GLY A 144 -11.16 -18.37 -2.09
C GLY A 144 -10.09 -19.08 -2.91
N HIS A 145 -10.23 -20.41 -2.99
CA HIS A 145 -9.27 -21.27 -3.65
C HIS A 145 -9.21 -21.02 -5.16
N GLY A 146 -7.98 -20.97 -5.72
CA GLY A 146 -7.79 -20.83 -7.17
C GLY A 146 -8.09 -19.44 -7.73
N TRP A 147 -8.19 -18.41 -6.89
CA TRP A 147 -8.51 -17.05 -7.34
C TRP A 147 -7.51 -16.47 -8.35
N LYS A 148 -6.25 -16.90 -8.33
CA LYS A 148 -5.21 -16.52 -9.31
C LYS A 148 -5.42 -17.17 -10.69
N ASP A 149 -6.21 -18.22 -10.78
CA ASP A 149 -6.42 -18.98 -12.02
C ASP A 149 -7.12 -18.16 -13.11
N LYS A 150 -7.86 -17.13 -12.73
CA LYS A 150 -8.53 -16.21 -13.66
C LYS A 150 -7.56 -15.37 -14.50
N ASP A 151 -6.35 -15.11 -14.00
CA ASP A 151 -5.29 -14.37 -14.71
C ASP A 151 -3.92 -15.02 -14.45
N LYS A 152 -3.78 -16.30 -14.82
CA LYS A 152 -2.55 -17.09 -14.61
C LYS A 152 -1.30 -16.43 -15.21
N ARG A 153 -1.45 -15.78 -16.38
CA ARG A 153 -0.35 -15.12 -17.05
C ARG A 153 0.19 -13.96 -16.19
N PHE A 154 -0.70 -13.12 -15.69
CA PHE A 154 -0.32 -12.00 -14.81
C PHE A 154 0.39 -12.50 -13.55
N TRP A 155 -0.20 -13.48 -12.84
CA TRP A 155 0.37 -13.96 -11.58
C TRP A 155 1.69 -14.69 -11.77
N SER A 156 1.88 -15.44 -12.87
CA SER A 156 3.16 -16.03 -13.22
C SER A 156 4.23 -14.97 -13.47
N GLU A 157 3.90 -13.87 -14.13
CA GLU A 157 4.82 -12.76 -14.36
C GLU A 157 5.08 -11.96 -13.07
N PHE A 158 4.06 -11.79 -12.24
CA PHE A 158 4.20 -11.17 -10.92
C PHE A 158 5.22 -11.91 -10.06
N ASP A 159 5.12 -13.23 -9.94
CA ASP A 159 6.01 -14.05 -9.13
C ASP A 159 7.47 -13.97 -9.60
N LYS A 160 7.69 -13.75 -10.89
CA LYS A 160 9.06 -13.54 -11.45
C LYS A 160 9.60 -12.14 -11.19
N THR A 161 8.73 -11.13 -11.21
CA THR A 161 9.09 -9.70 -11.15
C THR A 161 9.15 -9.16 -9.73
N TYR A 162 8.21 -9.59 -8.87
CA TYR A 162 8.04 -9.13 -7.50
C TYR A 162 8.56 -10.19 -6.51
N GLN A 163 9.87 -10.24 -6.35
CA GLN A 163 10.49 -11.21 -5.45
C GLN A 163 10.43 -10.74 -3.99
N VAL A 164 10.34 -11.71 -3.09
CA VAL A 164 10.43 -11.48 -1.64
C VAL A 164 11.91 -11.40 -1.24
N SER A 165 12.28 -10.39 -0.45
CA SER A 165 13.66 -10.25 0.01
C SER A 165 13.99 -11.29 1.09
N SER A 166 15.25 -11.72 1.11
CA SER A 166 15.76 -12.67 2.13
C SER A 166 15.68 -12.12 3.57
N GLU A 167 15.66 -10.80 3.74
CA GLU A 167 15.52 -10.14 5.03
C GLU A 167 14.07 -10.18 5.53
N PHE A 168 13.10 -10.24 4.62
CA PHE A 168 11.68 -10.31 4.96
C PHE A 168 11.33 -11.55 5.80
N ASP A 169 11.80 -12.72 5.41
CA ASP A 169 11.49 -13.97 6.08
C ASP A 169 11.91 -13.96 7.56
N ARG A 170 13.04 -13.34 7.88
CA ARG A 170 13.51 -13.22 9.26
C ARG A 170 12.63 -12.32 10.12
N THR A 171 12.24 -11.16 9.58
CA THR A 171 11.41 -10.18 10.31
C THR A 171 9.98 -10.67 10.49
N TYR A 172 9.44 -11.37 9.49
CA TYR A 172 8.11 -11.93 9.53
C TYR A 172 7.97 -13.11 10.50
N GLN A 173 8.98 -13.98 10.57
CA GLN A 173 9.04 -15.09 11.53
C GLN A 173 9.06 -14.56 12.97
N VAL A 174 9.88 -13.55 13.27
CA VAL A 174 9.97 -12.95 14.61
C VAL A 174 8.64 -12.32 15.03
N SER A 175 7.91 -11.65 14.13
CA SER A 175 6.62 -11.05 14.46
C SER A 175 5.52 -12.08 14.70
N LYS A 176 5.55 -13.24 14.02
CA LYS A 176 4.64 -14.35 14.29
C LYS A 176 4.88 -14.98 15.66
N GLU A 177 6.12 -15.20 16.03
CA GLU A 177 6.47 -15.78 17.33
C GLU A 177 6.05 -14.89 18.51
N THR A 178 6.12 -13.58 18.35
CA THR A 178 5.69 -12.62 19.39
C THR A 178 4.17 -12.55 19.54
N THR A 179 3.39 -12.81 18.49
CA THR A 179 1.92 -12.76 18.53
C THR A 179 1.29 -13.97 19.26
N TYR A 180 2.02 -15.07 19.42
CA TYR A 180 1.55 -16.26 20.15
C TYR A 180 1.93 -16.28 21.63
N LEU A 181 2.57 -15.21 22.15
CA LEU A 181 3.01 -15.12 23.54
C LEU A 181 2.13 -14.21 24.43
N PHE A 182 0.99 -13.75 23.92
CA PHE A 182 0.01 -12.97 24.69
C PHE A 182 -1.42 -13.48 24.52
#